data_289bc2188a0eac07d935e4f185c97e05
#
_entry.id   289bc2188a0eac07d935e4f185c97e05
#
_cell.length_a   1.000
_cell.length_b   1.000
_cell.length_c   1.000
_cell.angle_alpha   90.00
_cell.angle_beta   90.00
_cell.angle_gamma   90.00
#
_symmetry.space_group_name_H-M   'P 1'
#
loop_
_entity.id
_entity.type
_entity.pdbx_description
1 polymer ?
#
loop_
_entity_poly.entity_id
_entity_poly.type
_entity_poly.pdbx_seq_one_letter_code
_entity_poly.pdbx_strand_id
1 'polypeptide(L)'
;QGVESGFALWLNGHYVGYSEDTFDPSDFELTDYIVEGENKLAVRVWKWTSSSWCEDQDFYRFSGIFRDVFLYAVPCTHVEDLSVVPTLNDTFDEGTLSVSIKADGDGIASVKLYELGDLSVEKYDRAKLLLEEFDIELRNKEICEGSCNVKNPLLWSAEKPNLYEVKIIVKDSHGNETEFISQLAGFRRFEMVDGLMKLNGKRIVFKGVNRHEFSSITGRVPNRDEVIKDVVTMKKNNINAIRTSHYPDDSMLYELCDIYG
;
A
#
# COMPACT_ATOMS: atom_id res chain seq x y z
N GLN A 1 8.18 5.80 9.87
CA GLN A 1 7.88 6.37 8.55
C GLN A 1 8.07 7.88 8.57
N GLY A 2 8.41 8.49 7.40
CA GLY A 2 8.45 9.94 7.27
C GLY A 2 9.40 10.65 8.23
N VAL A 3 10.70 10.68 7.92
CA VAL A 3 11.70 11.35 8.76
C VAL A 3 12.52 12.31 7.93
N GLU A 4 12.35 13.61 8.13
CA GLU A 4 13.07 14.63 7.34
C GLU A 4 14.31 15.12 8.08
N SER A 5 15.52 15.01 7.52
CA SER A 5 15.88 14.35 6.26
C SER A 5 16.63 13.03 6.49
N GLY A 6 17.28 12.84 7.61
CA GLY A 6 17.97 11.61 7.94
C GLY A 6 17.99 11.37 9.42
N PHE A 7 18.15 10.11 9.83
CA PHE A 7 18.14 9.75 11.23
C PHE A 7 18.99 8.53 11.53
N ALA A 8 19.45 8.46 12.78
CA ALA A 8 20.05 7.26 13.34
C ALA A 8 19.24 6.76 14.53
N LEU A 9 19.23 5.45 14.70
CA LEU A 9 18.43 4.73 15.68
C LEU A 9 19.34 3.98 16.66
N TRP A 10 19.02 4.05 17.95
CA TRP A 10 19.64 3.27 19.02
C TRP A 10 18.56 2.60 19.87
N LEU A 11 18.81 1.35 20.25
CA LEU A 11 18.01 0.64 21.25
C LEU A 11 18.92 0.22 22.41
N ASN A 12 18.54 0.58 23.64
CA ASN A 12 19.29 0.29 24.86
C ASN A 12 20.77 0.75 24.84
N GLY A 13 21.05 1.84 24.08
CA GLY A 13 22.39 2.38 23.89
C GLY A 13 23.19 1.74 22.75
N HIS A 14 22.70 0.67 22.14
CA HIS A 14 23.30 0.04 20.96
C HIS A 14 22.84 0.73 19.69
N TYR A 15 23.79 1.02 18.80
CA TYR A 15 23.49 1.55 17.48
C TYR A 15 22.84 0.46 16.61
N VAL A 16 21.67 0.77 16.06
CA VAL A 16 20.89 -0.17 15.23
C VAL A 16 21.07 0.13 13.75
N GLY A 17 20.90 1.41 13.35
CA GLY A 17 20.97 1.76 11.93
C GLY A 17 20.79 3.23 11.64
N TYR A 18 20.86 3.55 10.34
CA TYR A 18 20.75 4.90 9.78
C TYR A 18 19.95 4.87 8.48
N SER A 19 19.15 5.90 8.23
CA SER A 19 18.46 6.11 6.95
C SER A 19 18.45 7.59 6.59
N GLU A 20 18.49 7.91 5.28
CA GLU A 20 18.32 9.24 4.72
C GLU A 20 17.10 9.37 3.82
N ASP A 21 16.27 8.33 3.71
CA ASP A 21 15.03 8.39 2.94
C ASP A 21 13.94 9.11 3.74
N THR A 22 13.48 10.26 3.22
CA THR A 22 12.49 11.09 3.91
C THR A 22 11.09 10.53 3.84
N PHE A 23 10.71 9.90 2.73
CA PHE A 23 9.32 9.59 2.42
C PHE A 23 8.98 8.10 2.50
N ASP A 24 9.91 7.23 2.15
CA ASP A 24 9.70 5.80 2.25
C ASP A 24 9.89 5.29 3.69
N PRO A 25 9.20 4.23 4.09
CA PRO A 25 9.41 3.59 5.38
C PRO A 25 10.83 3.05 5.52
N SER A 26 11.39 3.15 6.72
CA SER A 26 12.66 2.51 7.07
C SER A 26 12.42 1.52 8.19
N ASP A 27 12.66 0.24 7.92
CA ASP A 27 12.46 -0.85 8.87
C ASP A 27 13.81 -1.30 9.45
N PHE A 28 13.83 -1.59 10.74
CA PHE A 28 15.00 -2.02 11.45
C PHE A 28 14.69 -3.24 12.31
N GLU A 29 15.54 -4.27 12.20
CA GLU A 29 15.48 -5.44 13.07
C GLU A 29 15.99 -5.09 14.47
N LEU A 30 15.16 -5.34 15.48
CA LEU A 30 15.44 -4.98 16.87
C LEU A 30 15.65 -6.17 17.79
N THR A 31 15.37 -7.39 17.36
CA THR A 31 15.33 -8.59 18.21
C THR A 31 16.60 -8.79 19.03
N ASP A 32 17.79 -8.58 18.44
CA ASP A 32 19.07 -8.75 19.10
C ASP A 32 19.38 -7.70 20.17
N TYR A 33 18.63 -6.59 20.21
CA TYR A 33 18.86 -5.46 21.12
C TYR A 33 17.82 -5.36 22.23
N ILE A 34 16.72 -6.14 22.14
CA ILE A 34 15.63 -6.14 23.12
C ILE A 34 16.05 -6.90 24.37
N VAL A 35 15.70 -6.34 25.54
CA VAL A 35 15.86 -6.99 26.84
C VAL A 35 14.49 -7.17 27.52
N GLU A 36 14.41 -8.10 28.46
CA GLU A 36 13.22 -8.27 29.29
C GLU A 36 12.97 -7.01 30.13
N GLY A 37 11.74 -6.51 30.14
CA GLY A 37 11.34 -5.32 30.88
C GLY A 37 11.39 -4.03 30.06
N GLU A 38 11.93 -2.96 30.66
CA GLU A 38 11.96 -1.64 30.03
C GLU A 38 13.05 -1.56 28.94
N ASN A 39 12.66 -1.09 27.74
CA ASN A 39 13.56 -0.86 26.62
C ASN A 39 13.54 0.63 26.24
N LYS A 40 14.71 1.21 26.01
CA LYS A 40 14.86 2.62 25.65
C LYS A 40 15.23 2.78 24.19
N LEU A 41 14.27 3.26 23.40
CA LEU A 41 14.49 3.64 21.99
C LEU A 41 14.95 5.11 21.94
N ALA A 42 16.01 5.40 21.19
CA ALA A 42 16.48 6.75 20.93
C ALA A 42 16.67 6.97 19.42
N VAL A 43 16.12 8.07 18.92
CA VAL A 43 16.22 8.48 17.52
C VAL A 43 16.84 9.86 17.47
N ARG A 44 17.93 10.01 16.71
CA ARG A 44 18.52 11.31 16.40
C ARG A 44 18.23 11.68 14.97
N VAL A 45 17.54 12.78 14.76
CA VAL A 45 17.17 13.30 13.44
C VAL A 45 18.08 14.49 13.09
N TRP A 46 18.56 14.52 11.85
CA TRP A 46 19.29 15.67 11.28
C TRP A 46 18.42 16.36 10.22
N LYS A 47 18.33 17.67 10.33
CA LYS A 47 17.63 18.48 9.33
C LYS A 47 18.33 18.50 7.98
N TRP A 48 19.64 18.45 7.98
CA TRP A 48 20.48 18.53 6.80
C TRP A 48 21.39 17.32 6.71
N THR A 49 21.29 16.60 5.60
CA THR A 49 22.07 15.42 5.27
C THR A 49 22.44 15.47 3.78
N SER A 50 23.17 14.47 3.29
CA SER A 50 23.47 14.36 1.85
C SER A 50 22.21 14.20 1.01
N SER A 51 21.19 13.48 1.49
CA SER A 51 19.89 13.32 0.81
C SER A 51 19.15 14.65 0.64
N SER A 52 19.34 15.60 1.55
CA SER A 52 18.69 16.92 1.46
C SER A 52 18.97 17.63 0.14
N TRP A 53 20.10 17.36 -0.52
CA TRP A 53 20.42 17.89 -1.84
C TRP A 53 19.71 17.15 -2.95
N CYS A 54 19.54 15.84 -2.83
CA CYS A 54 18.86 15.00 -3.81
C CYS A 54 17.35 15.22 -3.76
N GLU A 55 16.82 15.42 -2.56
CA GLU A 55 15.39 15.66 -2.30
C GLU A 55 15.04 17.15 -2.33
N ASP A 56 15.94 18.02 -2.83
CA ASP A 56 15.71 19.46 -2.89
C ASP A 56 14.64 19.81 -3.93
N GLN A 57 13.43 20.02 -3.45
CA GLN A 57 12.25 20.27 -4.25
C GLN A 57 11.59 21.58 -3.82
N ASP A 58 10.60 22.00 -4.60
CA ASP A 58 9.81 23.20 -4.39
C ASP A 58 8.73 22.97 -3.32
N PHE A 59 9.15 22.78 -2.06
CA PHE A 59 8.26 22.60 -0.92
C PHE A 59 8.89 23.09 0.40
N TYR A 60 8.07 23.12 1.45
CA TYR A 60 8.53 23.54 2.79
C TYR A 60 9.45 22.49 3.41
N ARG A 61 10.52 22.95 4.05
CA ARG A 61 11.48 22.12 4.77
C ARG A 61 11.21 22.24 6.27
N PHE A 62 10.60 21.22 6.83
CA PHE A 62 10.36 21.19 8.27
C PHE A 62 11.55 20.54 8.99
N SER A 63 11.52 19.36 9.32
CA SER A 63 12.45 18.48 10.01
C SER A 63 11.71 17.70 11.08
N GLY A 64 12.23 16.53 11.40
CA GLY A 64 11.67 15.68 12.43
C GLY A 64 10.91 14.49 11.86
N ILE A 65 10.17 13.81 12.69
CA ILE A 65 9.36 12.65 12.35
C ILE A 65 7.94 13.15 12.12
N PHE A 66 7.41 12.99 10.90
CA PHE A 66 6.11 13.56 10.51
C PHE A 66 5.06 12.50 10.14
N ARG A 67 5.43 11.22 10.10
CA ARG A 67 4.52 10.07 9.99
C ARG A 67 4.69 9.14 11.17
N ASP A 68 3.90 8.08 11.24
CA ASP A 68 3.84 7.17 12.36
C ASP A 68 5.14 6.38 12.60
N VAL A 69 5.38 6.08 13.87
CA VAL A 69 6.44 5.17 14.31
C VAL A 69 5.77 3.92 14.85
N PHE A 70 6.05 2.79 14.21
CA PHE A 70 5.50 1.50 14.59
C PHE A 70 6.58 0.63 15.25
N LEU A 71 6.18 -0.11 16.27
CA LEU A 71 6.90 -1.28 16.76
C LEU A 71 5.96 -2.47 16.54
N TYR A 72 6.42 -3.46 15.81
CA TYR A 72 5.65 -4.67 15.55
C TYR A 72 6.49 -5.91 15.79
N ALA A 73 5.83 -7.00 16.13
CA ALA A 73 6.43 -8.31 16.22
C ALA A 73 5.73 -9.23 15.21
N VAL A 74 6.52 -10.02 14.52
CA VAL A 74 6.01 -10.98 13.55
C VAL A 74 6.18 -12.41 14.08
N PRO A 75 5.30 -13.34 13.74
CA PRO A 75 5.46 -14.77 14.05
C PRO A 75 6.61 -15.36 13.25
N CYS A 76 7.07 -16.58 13.62
CA CYS A 76 8.16 -17.26 12.91
C CYS A 76 7.82 -17.55 11.45
N THR A 77 6.54 -17.83 11.15
CA THR A 77 6.06 -17.92 9.77
C THR A 77 5.22 -16.69 9.48
N HIS A 78 5.72 -15.80 8.63
CA HIS A 78 5.07 -14.54 8.26
C HIS A 78 5.41 -14.12 6.82
N VAL A 79 4.64 -13.20 6.28
CA VAL A 79 4.86 -12.64 4.93
C VAL A 79 5.89 -11.51 5.00
N GLU A 80 6.99 -11.65 4.25
CA GLU A 80 7.99 -10.59 4.06
C GLU A 80 7.62 -9.65 2.91
N ASP A 81 7.06 -10.22 1.82
CA ASP A 81 6.67 -9.46 0.63
C ASP A 81 5.43 -10.07 -0.01
N LEU A 82 4.53 -9.22 -0.46
CA LEU A 82 3.25 -9.58 -1.06
C LEU A 82 3.00 -8.76 -2.32
N SER A 83 2.75 -9.46 -3.42
CA SER A 83 2.28 -8.84 -4.66
C SER A 83 0.92 -9.41 -5.05
N VAL A 84 -0.07 -8.54 -5.25
CA VAL A 84 -1.43 -8.88 -5.68
C VAL A 84 -1.70 -8.14 -6.98
N VAL A 85 -1.75 -8.85 -8.10
CA VAL A 85 -1.83 -8.27 -9.45
C VAL A 85 -3.06 -8.80 -10.19
N PRO A 86 -4.15 -8.02 -10.24
CA PRO A 86 -5.26 -8.31 -11.13
C PRO A 86 -4.94 -7.87 -12.57
N THR A 87 -5.17 -8.75 -13.53
CA THR A 87 -4.98 -8.50 -14.96
C THR A 87 -6.27 -8.83 -15.74
N LEU A 88 -6.33 -8.43 -17.02
CA LEU A 88 -7.47 -8.67 -17.89
C LEU A 88 -7.01 -9.23 -19.24
N ASN A 89 -7.79 -10.12 -19.82
CA ASN A 89 -7.62 -10.58 -21.20
C ASN A 89 -7.93 -9.44 -22.21
N ASP A 90 -7.74 -9.71 -23.51
CA ASP A 90 -7.92 -8.70 -24.58
C ASP A 90 -9.37 -8.31 -24.80
N THR A 91 -10.31 -9.15 -24.42
CA THR A 91 -11.77 -8.91 -24.55
C THR A 91 -12.38 -8.30 -23.29
N PHE A 92 -11.62 -8.19 -22.19
CA PHE A 92 -12.05 -7.66 -20.89
C PHE A 92 -13.19 -8.44 -20.22
N ASP A 93 -13.42 -9.68 -20.63
CA ASP A 93 -14.45 -10.57 -20.10
C ASP A 93 -13.88 -11.67 -19.18
N GLU A 94 -12.56 -11.75 -19.06
CA GLU A 94 -11.88 -12.63 -18.13
C GLU A 94 -10.75 -11.88 -17.41
N GLY A 95 -10.74 -11.95 -16.08
CA GLY A 95 -9.70 -11.44 -15.21
C GLY A 95 -8.88 -12.57 -14.61
N THR A 96 -7.58 -12.34 -14.42
CA THR A 96 -6.70 -13.23 -13.66
C THR A 96 -6.18 -12.46 -12.46
N LEU A 97 -6.38 -12.98 -11.25
CA LEU A 97 -5.72 -12.52 -10.04
C LEU A 97 -4.48 -13.36 -9.81
N SER A 98 -3.31 -12.76 -9.89
CA SER A 98 -2.03 -13.39 -9.53
C SER A 98 -1.61 -12.90 -8.15
N VAL A 99 -1.21 -13.84 -7.29
CA VAL A 99 -0.69 -13.56 -5.94
C VAL A 99 0.69 -14.17 -5.83
N SER A 100 1.67 -13.36 -5.45
CA SER A 100 3.06 -13.76 -5.22
C SER A 100 3.43 -13.41 -3.79
N ILE A 101 3.91 -14.40 -3.04
CA ILE A 101 4.24 -14.27 -1.62
C ILE A 101 5.68 -14.72 -1.39
N LYS A 102 6.46 -13.89 -0.71
CA LYS A 102 7.72 -14.28 -0.09
C LYS A 102 7.52 -14.33 1.41
N ALA A 103 7.73 -15.48 2.02
CA ALA A 103 7.54 -15.67 3.44
C ALA A 103 8.84 -16.06 4.16
N ASP A 104 8.95 -15.69 5.43
CA ASP A 104 9.88 -16.31 6.36
C ASP A 104 9.15 -17.49 7.02
N GLY A 105 9.74 -18.69 6.91
CA GLY A 105 9.14 -19.97 7.35
C GLY A 105 8.32 -20.68 6.27
N ASP A 106 8.19 -21.98 6.46
CA ASP A 106 7.36 -22.86 5.61
C ASP A 106 5.91 -22.87 6.10
N GLY A 107 4.96 -23.02 5.16
CA GLY A 107 3.54 -23.05 5.52
C GLY A 107 2.60 -23.08 4.32
N ILE A 108 1.39 -22.58 4.53
CA ILE A 108 0.35 -22.46 3.50
C ILE A 108 -0.30 -21.08 3.65
N ALA A 109 -0.48 -20.38 2.53
CA ALA A 109 -1.30 -19.18 2.43
C ALA A 109 -2.63 -19.53 1.74
N SER A 110 -3.74 -19.45 2.45
CA SER A 110 -5.08 -19.61 1.89
C SER A 110 -5.59 -18.26 1.42
N VAL A 111 -5.76 -18.11 0.11
CA VAL A 111 -6.18 -16.87 -0.57
C VAL A 111 -7.66 -16.95 -0.91
N LYS A 112 -8.43 -15.91 -0.54
CA LYS A 112 -9.86 -15.76 -0.84
C LYS A 112 -10.13 -14.44 -1.52
N LEU A 113 -10.83 -14.48 -2.64
CA LEU A 113 -11.24 -13.31 -3.40
C LEU A 113 -12.73 -13.02 -3.20
N TYR A 114 -13.04 -11.82 -2.71
CA TYR A 114 -14.41 -11.34 -2.52
C TYR A 114 -14.72 -10.15 -3.42
N GLU A 115 -15.90 -10.16 -4.05
CA GLU A 115 -16.41 -9.00 -4.77
C GLU A 115 -17.02 -8.00 -3.77
N LEU A 116 -16.62 -6.73 -3.86
CA LEU A 116 -17.13 -5.64 -3.04
C LEU A 116 -17.96 -4.63 -3.87
N GLY A 117 -17.60 -4.43 -5.14
CA GLY A 117 -18.16 -3.40 -6.02
C GLY A 117 -17.63 -2.01 -5.68
N ASP A 118 -18.43 -0.99 -5.95
CA ASP A 118 -18.08 0.43 -5.72
C ASP A 118 -18.24 0.80 -4.24
N LEU A 119 -17.13 1.04 -3.56
CA LEU A 119 -17.09 1.43 -2.15
C LEU A 119 -17.29 2.94 -1.92
N SER A 120 -17.22 3.76 -2.97
CA SER A 120 -17.45 5.22 -2.86
C SER A 120 -18.92 5.59 -2.60
N VAL A 121 -19.84 4.64 -2.82
CA VAL A 121 -21.26 4.78 -2.55
C VAL A 121 -21.58 4.20 -1.18
N GLU A 122 -22.01 5.04 -0.24
CA GLU A 122 -22.40 4.63 1.12
C GLU A 122 -23.48 3.55 1.13
N LYS A 123 -23.07 2.30 1.23
CA LYS A 123 -23.89 1.17 1.69
C LYS A 123 -23.00 0.16 2.39
N TYR A 124 -22.81 0.36 3.68
CA TYR A 124 -21.97 -0.50 4.53
C TYR A 124 -22.49 -1.93 4.76
N ASP A 125 -23.58 -2.32 4.12
CA ASP A 125 -24.22 -3.64 4.34
C ASP A 125 -24.27 -4.45 3.03
N ARG A 126 -23.14 -4.52 2.30
CA ARG A 126 -23.04 -5.44 1.17
C ARG A 126 -22.54 -6.79 1.65
N ALA A 127 -23.34 -7.81 1.44
CA ALA A 127 -22.87 -9.19 1.57
C ALA A 127 -21.67 -9.39 0.63
N LYS A 128 -20.49 -9.66 1.19
CA LYS A 128 -19.29 -9.96 0.41
C LYS A 128 -19.51 -11.28 -0.31
N LEU A 129 -19.45 -11.28 -1.63
CA LEU A 129 -19.58 -12.50 -2.43
C LEU A 129 -18.21 -13.13 -2.61
N LEU A 130 -18.00 -14.31 -2.02
CA LEU A 130 -16.81 -15.11 -2.29
C LEU A 130 -16.88 -15.62 -3.73
N LEU A 131 -15.86 -15.29 -4.53
CA LEU A 131 -15.76 -15.72 -5.92
C LEU A 131 -14.84 -16.92 -6.08
N GLU A 132 -13.64 -16.85 -5.51
CA GLU A 132 -12.59 -17.84 -5.68
C GLU A 132 -11.82 -18.05 -4.38
N GLU A 133 -11.29 -19.27 -4.21
CA GLU A 133 -10.40 -19.65 -3.10
C GLU A 133 -9.34 -20.62 -3.61
N PHE A 134 -8.06 -20.39 -3.22
CA PHE A 134 -6.95 -21.27 -3.55
C PHE A 134 -5.85 -21.17 -2.51
N ASP A 135 -5.00 -22.21 -2.45
CA ASP A 135 -3.87 -22.27 -1.54
C ASP A 135 -2.55 -22.08 -2.28
N ILE A 136 -1.59 -21.46 -1.61
CA ILE A 136 -0.19 -21.32 -2.04
C ILE A 136 0.68 -22.01 -0.99
N GLU A 137 1.45 -23.03 -1.40
CA GLU A 137 2.45 -23.65 -0.56
C GLU A 137 3.62 -22.69 -0.37
N LEU A 138 3.89 -22.28 0.86
CA LEU A 138 4.98 -21.37 1.19
C LEU A 138 6.26 -22.15 1.50
N ARG A 139 7.37 -21.69 0.92
CA ARG A 139 8.72 -22.18 1.18
C ARG A 139 9.59 -21.06 1.69
N ASN A 140 10.29 -21.31 2.77
CA ASN A 140 11.11 -20.33 3.46
C ASN A 140 12.00 -19.52 2.52
N LYS A 141 11.83 -18.19 2.50
CA LYS A 141 12.57 -17.22 1.70
C LYS A 141 12.42 -17.35 0.18
N GLU A 142 11.59 -18.26 -0.32
CA GLU A 142 11.28 -18.39 -1.75
C GLU A 142 10.05 -17.54 -2.12
N ILE A 143 9.99 -17.13 -3.38
CA ILE A 143 8.79 -16.51 -3.95
C ILE A 143 7.86 -17.65 -4.40
N CYS A 144 6.67 -17.70 -3.78
CA CYS A 144 5.64 -18.69 -4.08
C CYS A 144 4.45 -18.00 -4.73
N GLU A 145 3.89 -18.59 -5.77
CA GLU A 145 2.86 -17.96 -6.60
C GLU A 145 1.62 -18.84 -6.71
N GLY A 146 0.48 -18.16 -6.83
CA GLY A 146 -0.81 -18.76 -7.12
C GLY A 146 -1.69 -17.80 -7.91
N SER A 147 -2.72 -18.32 -8.57
CA SER A 147 -3.64 -17.49 -9.32
C SER A 147 -5.03 -18.11 -9.42
N CYS A 148 -6.02 -17.26 -9.69
CA CYS A 148 -7.37 -17.68 -10.06
C CYS A 148 -7.93 -16.81 -11.18
N ASN A 149 -8.95 -17.32 -11.87
CA ASN A 149 -9.62 -16.63 -12.96
C ASN A 149 -11.05 -16.20 -12.56
N VAL A 150 -11.41 -14.98 -12.90
CA VAL A 150 -12.73 -14.41 -12.66
C VAL A 150 -13.40 -14.11 -14.00
N LYS A 151 -14.58 -14.70 -14.24
CA LYS A 151 -15.36 -14.43 -15.45
C LYS A 151 -16.17 -13.16 -15.29
N ASN A 152 -16.14 -12.32 -16.32
CA ASN A 152 -16.86 -11.04 -16.40
C ASN A 152 -16.65 -10.17 -15.14
N PRO A 153 -15.39 -9.88 -14.75
CA PRO A 153 -15.15 -9.10 -13.54
C PRO A 153 -15.74 -7.69 -13.67
N LEU A 154 -16.16 -7.14 -12.52
CA LEU A 154 -16.50 -5.72 -12.42
C LEU A 154 -15.21 -4.91 -12.59
N LEU A 155 -15.10 -4.15 -13.67
CA LEU A 155 -13.90 -3.39 -13.99
C LEU A 155 -13.79 -2.14 -13.12
N TRP A 156 -12.56 -1.84 -12.69
CA TRP A 156 -12.24 -0.59 -12.02
C TRP A 156 -12.00 0.53 -13.05
N SER A 157 -12.62 1.68 -12.83
CA SER A 157 -12.29 2.93 -13.52
C SER A 157 -12.52 4.12 -12.60
N ALA A 158 -12.01 5.31 -12.97
CA ALA A 158 -12.25 6.51 -12.20
C ALA A 158 -13.75 6.83 -12.01
N GLU A 159 -14.62 6.47 -12.95
CA GLU A 159 -16.07 6.67 -12.87
C GLU A 159 -16.80 5.55 -12.13
N LYS A 160 -16.24 4.35 -12.12
CA LYS A 160 -16.78 3.16 -11.46
C LYS A 160 -15.65 2.39 -10.78
N PRO A 161 -15.25 2.79 -9.58
CA PRO A 161 -14.13 2.19 -8.87
C PRO A 161 -14.53 0.88 -8.18
N ASN A 162 -14.90 -0.13 -9.00
CA ASN A 162 -15.25 -1.44 -8.47
C ASN A 162 -14.03 -2.13 -7.89
N LEU A 163 -14.14 -2.59 -6.67
CA LEU A 163 -13.07 -3.23 -5.91
C LEU A 163 -13.44 -4.64 -5.47
N TYR A 164 -12.39 -5.38 -5.21
CA TYR A 164 -12.40 -6.72 -4.63
C TYR A 164 -11.55 -6.70 -3.36
N GLU A 165 -11.84 -7.59 -2.44
CA GLU A 165 -11.00 -7.83 -1.26
C GLU A 165 -10.31 -9.18 -1.42
N VAL A 166 -8.99 -9.16 -1.36
CA VAL A 166 -8.15 -10.34 -1.29
C VAL A 166 -7.79 -10.57 0.17
N LYS A 167 -8.27 -11.67 0.73
CA LYS A 167 -7.93 -12.10 2.09
C LYS A 167 -6.95 -13.25 2.03
N ILE A 168 -5.89 -13.15 2.81
CA ILE A 168 -4.87 -14.18 2.91
C ILE A 168 -4.75 -14.59 4.37
N ILE A 169 -4.86 -15.88 4.63
CA ILE A 169 -4.64 -16.48 5.94
C ILE A 169 -3.39 -17.34 5.82
N VAL A 170 -2.34 -16.96 6.54
CA VAL A 170 -1.10 -17.72 6.60
C VAL A 170 -1.15 -18.72 7.74
N LYS A 171 -0.76 -19.95 7.45
CA LYS A 171 -0.61 -21.03 8.44
C LYS A 171 0.81 -21.56 8.41
N ASP A 172 1.37 -21.82 9.58
CA ASP A 172 2.67 -22.47 9.71
C ASP A 172 2.63 -23.96 9.29
N SER A 173 3.77 -24.63 9.30
CA SER A 173 3.91 -26.06 8.97
C SER A 173 3.14 -26.99 9.94
N HIS A 174 2.66 -26.48 11.08
CA HIS A 174 1.83 -27.19 12.06
C HIS A 174 0.34 -26.94 11.87
N GLY A 175 -0.04 -26.04 10.94
CA GLY A 175 -1.42 -25.66 10.67
C GLY A 175 -1.98 -24.56 11.57
N ASN A 176 -1.15 -23.91 12.39
CA ASN A 176 -1.57 -22.76 13.20
C ASN A 176 -1.66 -21.51 12.32
N GLU A 177 -2.75 -20.75 12.46
CA GLU A 177 -2.90 -19.46 11.81
C GLU A 177 -1.93 -18.45 12.44
N THR A 178 -1.03 -17.89 11.64
CA THR A 178 0.03 -16.98 12.09
C THR A 178 -0.22 -15.55 11.67
N GLU A 179 -0.84 -15.35 10.51
CA GLU A 179 -1.05 -14.00 9.97
C GLU A 179 -2.35 -13.92 9.17
N PHE A 180 -2.95 -12.73 9.20
CA PHE A 180 -4.14 -12.40 8.43
C PHE A 180 -3.93 -11.10 7.67
N ILE A 181 -4.04 -11.13 6.33
CA ILE A 181 -3.85 -9.98 5.46
C ILE A 181 -5.14 -9.72 4.69
N SER A 182 -5.49 -8.43 4.54
CA SER A 182 -6.59 -7.97 3.69
C SER A 182 -6.10 -6.85 2.80
N GLN A 183 -6.26 -7.01 1.48
CA GLN A 183 -5.85 -6.04 0.49
C GLN A 183 -6.98 -5.80 -0.52
N LEU A 184 -7.19 -4.52 -0.91
CA LEU A 184 -8.09 -4.17 -2.00
C LEU A 184 -7.39 -4.37 -3.34
N ALA A 185 -8.16 -4.80 -4.34
CA ALA A 185 -7.69 -4.99 -5.71
C ALA A 185 -8.77 -4.55 -6.71
N GLY A 186 -8.36 -4.03 -7.86
CA GLY A 186 -9.28 -3.61 -8.93
C GLY A 186 -8.86 -4.17 -10.27
N PHE A 187 -9.75 -4.90 -10.96
CA PHE A 187 -9.47 -5.39 -12.29
C PHE A 187 -9.47 -4.24 -13.30
N ARG A 188 -8.30 -3.88 -13.79
CA ARG A 188 -8.11 -2.84 -14.79
C ARG A 188 -6.92 -3.15 -15.68
N ARG A 189 -6.95 -2.62 -16.90
CA ARG A 189 -5.80 -2.63 -17.80
C ARG A 189 -5.58 -1.23 -18.37
N PHE A 190 -4.44 -0.63 -18.02
CA PHE A 190 -3.96 0.61 -18.60
C PHE A 190 -2.93 0.28 -19.67
N GLU A 191 -3.07 0.84 -20.84
CA GLU A 191 -2.19 0.56 -21.98
C GLU A 191 -2.05 1.76 -22.93
N MET A 192 -0.95 1.77 -23.67
CA MET A 192 -0.73 2.69 -24.78
C MET A 192 -0.94 1.95 -26.10
N VAL A 193 -2.00 2.27 -26.85
CA VAL A 193 -2.34 1.64 -28.13
C VAL A 193 -2.47 2.72 -29.19
N ASP A 194 -1.69 2.61 -30.28
CA ASP A 194 -1.66 3.57 -31.39
C ASP A 194 -1.42 5.02 -30.92
N GLY A 195 -0.55 5.20 -29.93
CA GLY A 195 -0.24 6.51 -29.36
C GLY A 195 -1.33 7.09 -28.45
N LEU A 196 -2.37 6.32 -28.13
CA LEU A 196 -3.46 6.73 -27.25
C LEU A 196 -3.42 5.96 -25.93
N MET A 197 -3.54 6.68 -24.82
CA MET A 197 -3.73 6.08 -23.50
C MET A 197 -5.14 5.52 -23.40
N LYS A 198 -5.25 4.26 -23.00
CA LYS A 198 -6.53 3.55 -22.81
C LYS A 198 -6.60 2.92 -21.42
N LEU A 199 -7.77 2.95 -20.83
CA LEU A 199 -8.14 2.20 -19.65
C LEU A 199 -9.28 1.26 -20.02
N ASN A 200 -9.09 -0.04 -19.83
CA ASN A 200 -10.05 -1.08 -20.22
C ASN A 200 -10.53 -0.92 -21.67
N GLY A 201 -9.57 -0.71 -22.60
CA GLY A 201 -9.82 -0.52 -24.03
C GLY A 201 -10.40 0.84 -24.42
N LYS A 202 -10.81 1.69 -23.50
CA LYS A 202 -11.39 3.02 -23.77
C LYS A 202 -10.33 4.11 -23.62
N ARG A 203 -10.33 5.07 -24.55
CA ARG A 203 -9.45 6.24 -24.46
C ARG A 203 -9.68 6.97 -23.14
N ILE A 204 -8.58 7.27 -22.44
CA ILE A 204 -8.58 8.09 -21.22
C ILE A 204 -7.82 9.40 -21.45
N VAL A 205 -8.28 10.46 -20.79
CA VAL A 205 -7.59 11.74 -20.66
C VAL A 205 -7.43 12.02 -19.17
N PHE A 206 -6.22 12.19 -18.70
CA PHE A 206 -5.96 12.59 -17.33
C PHE A 206 -6.33 14.06 -17.12
N LYS A 207 -7.39 14.28 -16.37
CA LYS A 207 -7.81 15.58 -15.86
C LYS A 207 -7.31 15.66 -14.42
N GLY A 208 -6.00 15.89 -14.27
CA GLY A 208 -5.30 15.73 -13.01
C GLY A 208 -4.88 17.06 -12.38
N VAL A 209 -4.51 16.95 -11.11
CA VAL A 209 -3.90 18.04 -10.34
C VAL A 209 -2.59 17.57 -9.72
N ASN A 210 -1.68 18.50 -9.47
CA ASN A 210 -0.53 18.28 -8.60
C ASN A 210 -0.98 18.49 -7.14
N ARG A 211 -0.56 17.60 -6.25
CA ARG A 211 -0.84 17.69 -4.82
C ARG A 211 0.44 17.58 -4.01
N HIS A 212 0.65 18.53 -3.11
CA HIS A 212 1.59 18.38 -2.01
C HIS A 212 0.87 17.82 -0.79
N GLU A 213 1.50 16.92 -0.05
CA GLU A 213 1.01 16.42 1.23
C GLU A 213 1.25 17.47 2.31
N PHE A 214 0.26 18.33 2.51
CA PHE A 214 0.39 19.51 3.35
C PHE A 214 -0.95 19.96 3.92
N SER A 215 -0.96 20.30 5.22
CA SER A 215 -2.08 20.94 5.91
C SER A 215 -1.71 22.38 6.28
N SER A 216 -2.64 23.32 6.10
CA SER A 216 -2.46 24.71 6.52
C SER A 216 -2.41 24.88 8.05
N ILE A 217 -2.79 23.86 8.81
CA ILE A 217 -2.83 23.86 10.27
C ILE A 217 -1.66 23.10 10.88
N THR A 218 -1.39 21.90 10.35
CA THR A 218 -0.43 20.94 10.94
C THR A 218 0.85 20.75 10.11
N GLY A 219 1.01 21.49 9.00
CA GLY A 219 2.17 21.37 8.12
C GLY A 219 2.16 20.05 7.35
N ARG A 220 3.21 19.24 7.47
CA ARG A 220 3.35 17.95 6.78
C ARG A 220 2.55 16.79 7.35
N VAL A 221 1.67 17.04 8.29
CA VAL A 221 0.89 16.00 8.96
C VAL A 221 -0.59 16.22 8.71
N PRO A 222 -1.09 16.07 7.46
CA PRO A 222 -2.52 16.14 7.20
C PRO A 222 -3.21 14.98 7.92
N ASN A 223 -4.38 15.27 8.49
CA ASN A 223 -5.18 14.22 9.09
C ASN A 223 -6.04 13.50 8.03
N ARG A 224 -6.58 12.33 8.40
CA ARG A 224 -7.40 11.51 7.49
C ARG A 224 -8.58 12.27 6.89
N ASP A 225 -9.25 13.08 7.66
CA ASP A 225 -10.44 13.84 7.20
C ASP A 225 -10.07 14.91 6.17
N GLU A 226 -8.89 15.53 6.30
CA GLU A 226 -8.37 16.47 5.31
C GLU A 226 -8.09 15.76 3.98
N VAL A 227 -7.43 14.60 4.01
CA VAL A 227 -7.13 13.83 2.79
C VAL A 227 -8.41 13.31 2.12
N ILE A 228 -9.37 12.80 2.89
CA ILE A 228 -10.70 12.41 2.37
C ILE A 228 -11.39 13.62 1.71
N LYS A 229 -11.37 14.78 2.37
CA LYS A 229 -11.97 16.01 1.82
C LYS A 229 -11.31 16.43 0.51
N ASP A 230 -9.99 16.31 0.39
CA ASP A 230 -9.25 16.59 -0.84
C ASP A 230 -9.74 15.68 -1.97
N VAL A 231 -9.69 14.37 -1.76
CA VAL A 231 -10.09 13.35 -2.77
C VAL A 231 -11.56 13.54 -3.18
N VAL A 232 -12.46 13.68 -2.22
CA VAL A 232 -13.90 13.89 -2.48
C VAL A 232 -14.15 15.21 -3.23
N THR A 233 -13.39 16.28 -2.92
CA THR A 233 -13.49 17.56 -3.62
C THR A 233 -13.01 17.42 -5.06
N MET A 234 -11.91 16.75 -5.29
CA MET A 234 -11.40 16.46 -6.64
C MET A 234 -12.41 15.66 -7.45
N LYS A 235 -12.97 14.61 -6.87
CA LYS A 235 -13.99 13.77 -7.51
C LYS A 235 -15.24 14.58 -7.89
N LYS A 236 -15.76 15.43 -7.00
CA LYS A 236 -16.90 16.31 -7.28
C LYS A 236 -16.66 17.31 -8.40
N ASN A 237 -15.40 17.63 -8.69
CA ASN A 237 -14.99 18.54 -9.75
C ASN A 237 -14.49 17.83 -11.03
N ASN A 238 -14.80 16.53 -11.20
CA ASN A 238 -14.41 15.73 -12.36
C ASN A 238 -12.89 15.62 -12.58
N ILE A 239 -12.11 15.65 -11.50
CA ILE A 239 -10.69 15.35 -11.50
C ILE A 239 -10.55 13.84 -11.34
N ASN A 240 -9.80 13.19 -12.24
CA ASN A 240 -9.65 11.74 -12.29
C ASN A 240 -8.20 11.27 -12.12
N ALA A 241 -7.31 12.16 -11.74
CA ALA A 241 -5.92 11.83 -11.50
C ALA A 241 -5.27 12.81 -10.51
N ILE A 242 -4.38 12.30 -9.68
CA ILE A 242 -3.54 13.08 -8.78
C ILE A 242 -2.08 12.77 -9.11
N ARG A 243 -1.26 13.79 -9.29
CA ARG A 243 0.18 13.64 -9.27
C ARG A 243 0.70 14.02 -7.89
N THR A 244 1.27 13.05 -7.19
CA THR A 244 1.97 13.31 -5.92
C THR A 244 3.20 14.16 -6.20
N SER A 245 3.21 15.40 -5.74
CA SER A 245 4.23 16.40 -6.13
C SER A 245 5.20 16.63 -4.98
N HIS A 246 6.41 16.09 -5.02
CA HIS A 246 7.02 15.23 -6.05
C HIS A 246 7.65 14.04 -5.33
N TYR A 247 6.94 13.41 -4.43
CA TYR A 247 7.40 12.39 -3.49
C TYR A 247 6.26 11.41 -3.19
N PRO A 248 6.54 10.22 -2.64
CA PRO A 248 5.51 9.32 -2.14
C PRO A 248 4.71 9.96 -1.00
N ASP A 249 3.38 10.04 -1.19
CA ASP A 249 2.45 10.45 -0.13
C ASP A 249 2.22 9.30 0.86
N ASP A 250 1.49 9.55 1.94
CA ASP A 250 1.02 8.52 2.85
C ASP A 250 0.15 7.49 2.11
N SER A 251 0.27 6.21 2.49
CA SER A 251 -0.46 5.09 1.87
C SER A 251 -1.97 5.29 1.85
N MET A 252 -2.50 6.02 2.82
CA MET A 252 -3.91 6.39 2.90
C MET A 252 -4.42 7.12 1.64
N LEU A 253 -3.59 7.97 1.00
CA LEU A 253 -4.00 8.64 -0.23
C LEU A 253 -4.24 7.63 -1.36
N TYR A 254 -3.36 6.64 -1.50
CA TYR A 254 -3.49 5.61 -2.54
C TYR A 254 -4.73 4.74 -2.32
N GLU A 255 -5.00 4.33 -1.07
CA GLU A 255 -6.23 3.62 -0.73
C GLU A 255 -7.49 4.42 -1.06
N LEU A 256 -7.50 5.71 -0.77
CA LEU A 256 -8.62 6.59 -1.11
C LEU A 256 -8.77 6.77 -2.63
N CYS A 257 -7.67 6.80 -3.40
CA CYS A 257 -7.72 6.82 -4.85
C CYS A 257 -8.28 5.51 -5.42
N ASP A 258 -7.99 4.37 -4.82
CA ASP A 258 -8.61 3.10 -5.22
C ASP A 258 -10.11 3.09 -4.95
N ILE A 259 -10.55 3.61 -3.79
CA ILE A 259 -11.95 3.64 -3.36
C ILE A 259 -12.78 4.65 -4.15
N TYR A 260 -12.24 5.83 -4.40
CA TYR A 260 -13.00 6.91 -5.05
C TYR A 260 -12.79 7.00 -6.58
N GLY A 261 -11.76 6.35 -7.11
CA GLY A 261 -11.43 6.33 -8.54
C GLY A 261 -10.69 7.58 -8.98
#